data_567763b88e3cac127723fdd367131095
#
_entry.id   567763b88e3cac127723fdd367131095
#
_cell.length_a   1.000
_cell.length_b   1.000
_cell.length_c   1.000
_cell.angle_alpha   90.00
_cell.angle_beta   90.00
_cell.angle_gamma   90.00
#
_symmetry.space_group_name_H-M   'P 1'
#
loop_
_entity.id
_entity.type
_entity.pdbx_description
1 polymer ?
#
loop_
_entity_poly.entity_id
_entity_poly.type
_entity_poly.pdbx_seq_one_letter_code
_entity_poly.pdbx_strand_id
1 'polypeptide(L)'
;MATKNNTKSPAAKKTAAKSAAKKAAAPKKARAPKEAAEKKEALPRHPKARLAKLHNSKADLAKTLAGALVAGDEDSGALTQRLTKASNSQLLRLQKVVETVKSKYGSREKLIAAIGSAQNKGNDKDYLAKLATYPLPRLLDLAPRA
;
A
#
# COMPACT_ATOMS: atom_id res chain seq x y z
N MET A 1 1.79 -52.97 38.29
CA MET A 1 0.72 -52.58 39.22
C MET A 1 0.00 -51.43 38.52
N ALA A 2 -1.05 -51.66 37.74
CA ALA A 2 -2.47 -51.77 38.07
C ALA A 2 -2.92 -50.50 38.82
N THR A 3 -3.87 -49.71 38.35
CA THR A 3 -5.29 -49.85 38.05
C THR A 3 -5.79 -48.51 37.42
N LYS A 4 -6.48 -48.43 36.29
CA LYS A 4 -7.92 -48.61 35.96
C LYS A 4 -8.89 -47.89 36.91
N ASN A 5 -9.67 -46.94 36.30
CA ASN A 5 -11.15 -46.87 36.31
C ASN A 5 -11.57 -45.50 35.70
N ASN A 6 -12.22 -45.36 34.58
CA ASN A 6 -13.52 -45.82 34.04
C ASN A 6 -14.70 -45.51 34.96
N THR A 7 -15.57 -44.64 34.45
CA THR A 7 -17.07 -44.71 34.43
C THR A 7 -17.65 -43.37 34.06
N LYS A 8 -18.23 -43.23 32.86
CA LYS A 8 -19.60 -43.59 32.45
C LYS A 8 -20.63 -42.49 32.73
N SER A 9 -21.13 -41.89 31.65
CA SER A 9 -22.37 -41.17 31.50
C SER A 9 -23.57 -41.94 32.11
N PRO A 10 -24.67 -41.27 32.40
CA PRO A 10 -25.72 -41.28 31.39
C PRO A 10 -26.63 -40.02 31.29
N ALA A 11 -27.27 -39.99 30.14
CA ALA A 11 -28.33 -39.18 29.67
C ALA A 11 -29.63 -39.19 30.51
N ALA A 12 -30.43 -38.15 30.37
CA ALA A 12 -31.87 -38.13 30.09
C ALA A 12 -32.43 -36.71 30.38
N LYS A 13 -33.08 -36.10 29.49
CA LYS A 13 -34.44 -36.12 28.97
C LYS A 13 -35.27 -34.91 29.41
N LYS A 14 -35.68 -34.17 28.39
CA LYS A 14 -36.98 -33.50 28.18
C LYS A 14 -37.61 -32.65 29.31
N THR A 15 -37.90 -31.39 29.01
CA THR A 15 -39.28 -31.00 28.70
C THR A 15 -39.36 -29.56 28.16
N ALA A 16 -40.27 -29.40 27.22
CA ALA A 16 -40.63 -28.15 26.58
C ALA A 16 -41.49 -27.28 27.53
N ALA A 17 -41.24 -25.98 27.48
CA ALA A 17 -42.31 -25.03 27.81
C ALA A 17 -42.13 -23.75 26.99
N LYS A 18 -43.05 -23.57 26.13
CA LYS A 18 -43.44 -22.45 25.30
C LYS A 18 -43.93 -21.33 26.21
N SER A 19 -43.37 -20.14 26.12
CA SER A 19 -44.15 -18.92 26.41
C SER A 19 -43.60 -17.75 25.60
N ALA A 20 -44.49 -17.26 24.79
CA ALA A 20 -44.37 -16.01 24.07
C ALA A 20 -44.38 -14.83 25.07
N ALA A 21 -43.61 -13.82 24.85
CA ALA A 21 -44.07 -12.46 24.85
C ALA A 21 -42.94 -11.42 24.83
N LYS A 22 -43.16 -10.48 23.97
CA LYS A 22 -42.89 -9.05 24.13
C LYS A 22 -41.63 -8.53 23.52
N LYS A 23 -41.80 -8.24 22.24
CA LYS A 23 -41.13 -7.27 21.41
C LYS A 23 -41.04 -5.90 22.13
N ALA A 24 -39.93 -5.59 22.73
CA ALA A 24 -39.59 -4.23 23.15
C ALA A 24 -38.65 -3.62 22.12
N ALA A 25 -39.14 -2.64 21.39
CA ALA A 25 -38.41 -1.83 20.44
C ALA A 25 -37.34 -1.05 21.18
N ALA A 26 -36.08 -1.32 20.86
CA ALA A 26 -34.97 -0.47 21.27
C ALA A 26 -35.00 0.85 20.46
N PRO A 27 -34.78 2.01 21.09
CA PRO A 27 -34.82 3.29 20.41
C PRO A 27 -33.68 3.38 19.40
N LYS A 28 -34.01 3.71 18.15
CA LYS A 28 -33.06 4.09 17.10
C LYS A 28 -32.24 5.25 17.61
N LYS A 29 -30.98 4.98 17.96
CA LYS A 29 -29.95 6.00 18.18
C LYS A 29 -29.89 6.90 16.95
N ALA A 30 -30.30 8.14 17.11
CA ALA A 30 -30.18 9.17 16.08
C ALA A 30 -28.72 9.24 15.62
N ARG A 31 -28.52 8.94 14.35
CA ARG A 31 -27.24 9.03 13.68
C ARG A 31 -26.94 10.51 13.54
N ALA A 32 -25.97 11.02 14.31
CA ALA A 32 -25.47 12.36 14.18
C ALA A 32 -25.13 12.65 12.71
N PRO A 33 -25.44 13.87 12.19
CA PRO A 33 -25.09 14.22 10.82
C PRO A 33 -23.57 14.14 10.71
N LYS A 34 -23.06 13.20 9.87
CA LYS A 34 -21.68 13.21 9.45
C LYS A 34 -21.45 14.54 8.76
N GLU A 35 -20.64 15.40 9.39
CA GLU A 35 -20.05 16.55 8.72
C GLU A 35 -19.65 16.14 7.30
N ALA A 36 -20.05 16.99 6.37
CA ALA A 36 -19.80 16.82 4.95
C ALA A 36 -18.28 16.74 4.73
N ALA A 37 -17.75 15.51 4.79
CA ALA A 37 -16.43 15.25 4.25
C ALA A 37 -16.49 15.68 2.78
N GLU A 38 -15.75 16.74 2.44
CA GLU A 38 -15.55 17.20 1.08
C GLU A 38 -15.42 15.98 0.17
N LYS A 39 -16.39 15.81 -0.72
CA LYS A 39 -16.36 14.75 -1.74
C LYS A 39 -15.14 15.04 -2.61
N LYS A 40 -13.98 14.49 -2.26
CA LYS A 40 -12.82 14.44 -3.15
C LYS A 40 -13.33 13.87 -4.46
N GLU A 41 -13.41 14.71 -5.48
CA GLU A 41 -13.88 14.31 -6.80
C GLU A 41 -13.20 13.00 -7.22
N ALA A 42 -13.99 11.97 -7.42
CA ALA A 42 -13.46 10.66 -7.77
C ALA A 42 -12.70 10.76 -9.11
N LEU A 43 -11.45 10.34 -9.10
CA LEU A 43 -10.63 10.33 -10.30
C LEU A 43 -11.25 9.38 -11.34
N PRO A 44 -11.24 9.73 -12.63
CA PRO A 44 -11.79 8.89 -13.69
C PRO A 44 -11.11 7.51 -13.68
N ARG A 45 -11.86 6.46 -13.97
CA ARG A 45 -11.34 5.08 -13.96
C ARG A 45 -10.35 4.83 -15.09
N HIS A 46 -10.53 5.50 -16.24
CA HIS A 46 -9.68 5.30 -17.41
C HIS A 46 -8.31 5.98 -17.26
N PRO A 47 -7.18 5.27 -17.50
CA PRO A 47 -5.83 5.81 -17.28
C PRO A 47 -5.53 7.08 -18.11
N LYS A 48 -6.02 7.19 -19.34
CA LYS A 48 -5.86 8.39 -20.18
C LYS A 48 -6.56 9.61 -19.56
N ALA A 49 -7.79 9.43 -19.08
CA ALA A 49 -8.56 10.51 -18.46
C ALA A 49 -7.94 10.93 -17.09
N ARG A 50 -7.41 9.95 -16.33
CA ARG A 50 -6.65 10.24 -15.10
C ARG A 50 -5.41 11.07 -15.36
N LEU A 51 -4.65 10.70 -16.38
CA LEU A 51 -3.44 11.42 -16.75
C LEU A 51 -3.78 12.86 -17.18
N ALA A 52 -4.81 13.04 -18.02
CA ALA A 52 -5.26 14.36 -18.45
C ALA A 52 -5.77 15.25 -17.29
N LYS A 53 -6.36 14.64 -16.24
CA LYS A 53 -6.83 15.37 -15.05
C LYS A 53 -5.69 15.73 -14.09
N LEU A 54 -4.68 14.90 -13.98
CA LEU A 54 -3.57 15.07 -13.02
C LEU A 54 -2.35 15.78 -13.62
N HIS A 55 -2.16 15.66 -14.92
CA HIS A 55 -0.98 16.17 -15.63
C HIS A 55 -1.39 16.76 -16.98
N ASN A 56 -0.71 17.82 -17.39
CA ASN A 56 -0.98 18.49 -18.67
C ASN A 56 -0.72 17.57 -19.86
N SER A 57 0.38 16.82 -19.82
CA SER A 57 0.73 15.90 -20.90
C SER A 57 1.45 14.64 -20.39
N LYS A 58 1.43 13.59 -21.23
CA LYS A 58 2.20 12.38 -20.97
C LYS A 58 3.71 12.65 -20.96
N ALA A 59 4.17 13.57 -21.83
CA ALA A 59 5.58 13.92 -21.92
C ALA A 59 6.05 14.66 -20.66
N ASP A 60 5.24 15.56 -20.09
CA ASP A 60 5.57 16.26 -18.85
C ASP A 60 5.65 15.30 -17.67
N LEU A 61 4.68 14.36 -17.57
CA LEU A 61 4.76 13.31 -16.56
C LEU A 61 6.03 12.46 -16.73
N ALA A 62 6.39 12.08 -17.96
CA ALA A 62 7.59 11.29 -18.21
C ALA A 62 8.86 12.05 -17.80
N LYS A 63 8.99 13.35 -18.09
CA LYS A 63 10.12 14.20 -17.67
C LYS A 63 10.21 14.28 -16.14
N THR A 64 9.09 14.56 -15.47
CA THR A 64 9.03 14.65 -14.00
C THR A 64 9.44 13.32 -13.35
N LEU A 65 8.95 12.20 -13.89
CA LEU A 65 9.30 10.87 -13.42
C LEU A 65 10.75 10.52 -13.71
N ALA A 66 11.29 10.89 -14.89
CA ALA A 66 12.69 10.66 -15.21
C ALA A 66 13.60 11.30 -14.17
N GLY A 67 13.40 12.58 -13.84
CA GLY A 67 14.19 13.26 -12.81
C GLY A 67 14.12 12.63 -11.42
N ALA A 68 13.00 11.98 -11.07
CA ALA A 68 12.83 11.31 -9.79
C ALA A 68 13.32 9.84 -9.76
N LEU A 69 13.42 9.21 -10.94
CA LEU A 69 13.75 7.79 -11.09
C LEU A 69 15.22 7.56 -11.48
N VAL A 70 15.93 8.59 -11.92
CA VAL A 70 17.34 8.49 -12.29
C VAL A 70 18.12 7.73 -11.20
N ALA A 71 18.79 6.67 -11.61
CA ALA A 71 19.60 5.81 -10.77
C ALA A 71 21.06 5.96 -11.16
N GLY A 72 21.87 6.58 -10.28
CA GLY A 72 23.31 6.71 -10.54
C GLY A 72 23.62 7.42 -11.85
N ASP A 73 24.34 6.76 -12.74
CA ASP A 73 24.83 7.32 -14.02
C ASP A 73 23.83 7.17 -15.20
N GLU A 74 22.56 6.81 -14.92
CA GLU A 74 21.54 6.68 -15.99
C GLU A 74 21.25 8.04 -16.63
N ASP A 75 21.32 8.11 -17.98
CA ASP A 75 20.97 9.31 -18.72
C ASP A 75 19.45 9.60 -18.60
N SER A 76 19.15 10.77 -18.03
CA SER A 76 17.77 11.25 -17.87
C SER A 76 17.04 11.40 -19.20
N GLY A 77 17.76 11.70 -20.29
CA GLY A 77 17.20 11.82 -21.64
C GLY A 77 16.74 10.47 -22.17
N ALA A 78 17.60 9.45 -22.08
CA ALA A 78 17.28 8.08 -22.50
C ALA A 78 16.12 7.52 -21.67
N LEU A 79 16.10 7.77 -20.36
CA LEU A 79 15.02 7.36 -19.47
C LEU A 79 13.69 8.06 -19.85
N THR A 80 13.73 9.35 -20.15
CA THR A 80 12.54 10.10 -20.62
C THR A 80 11.97 9.50 -21.89
N GLN A 81 12.81 9.15 -22.88
CA GLN A 81 12.37 8.50 -24.12
C GLN A 81 11.74 7.12 -23.87
N ARG A 82 12.27 6.33 -22.96
CA ARG A 82 11.69 5.06 -22.54
C ARG A 82 10.34 5.25 -21.87
N LEU A 83 10.20 6.24 -21.00
CA LEU A 83 8.95 6.55 -20.28
C LEU A 83 7.88 7.10 -21.22
N THR A 84 8.22 7.87 -22.26
CA THR A 84 7.22 8.31 -23.25
C THR A 84 6.62 7.17 -24.06
N LYS A 85 7.36 6.07 -24.26
CA LYS A 85 6.87 4.85 -24.90
C LYS A 85 6.03 3.99 -23.95
N ALA A 86 6.18 4.13 -22.63
CA ALA A 86 5.45 3.36 -21.64
C ALA A 86 3.94 3.66 -21.66
N SER A 87 3.11 2.74 -21.16
CA SER A 87 1.66 2.94 -21.10
C SER A 87 1.29 3.96 -20.01
N ASN A 88 0.13 4.63 -20.16
CA ASN A 88 -0.36 5.60 -19.18
C ASN A 88 -0.56 4.97 -17.79
N SER A 89 -0.98 3.70 -17.74
CA SER A 89 -1.13 2.96 -16.49
C SER A 89 0.20 2.70 -15.79
N GLN A 90 1.27 2.41 -16.55
CA GLN A 90 2.62 2.26 -16.01
C GLN A 90 3.14 3.57 -15.45
N LEU A 91 3.00 4.68 -16.18
CA LEU A 91 3.42 6.00 -15.70
C LEU A 91 2.70 6.40 -14.39
N LEU A 92 1.39 6.18 -14.31
CA LEU A 92 0.62 6.44 -13.08
C LEU A 92 1.02 5.54 -11.91
N ARG A 93 1.45 4.29 -12.17
CA ARG A 93 2.02 3.42 -11.13
C ARG A 93 3.37 3.93 -10.65
N LEU A 94 4.26 4.31 -11.57
CA LEU A 94 5.56 4.90 -11.22
C LEU A 94 5.40 6.20 -10.44
N GLN A 95 4.45 7.04 -10.81
CA GLN A 95 4.13 8.24 -10.05
C GLN A 95 3.77 7.92 -8.60
N LYS A 96 2.88 6.94 -8.37
CA LYS A 96 2.53 6.51 -7.02
C LYS A 96 3.73 6.01 -6.22
N VAL A 97 4.64 5.28 -6.86
CA VAL A 97 5.90 4.85 -6.22
C VAL A 97 6.72 6.05 -5.79
N VAL A 98 6.94 7.03 -6.68
CA VAL A 98 7.68 8.25 -6.38
C VAL A 98 7.00 9.05 -5.25
N GLU A 99 5.69 9.20 -5.28
CA GLU A 99 4.90 9.86 -4.23
C GLU A 99 5.04 9.13 -2.88
N THR A 100 4.96 7.79 -2.90
CA THR A 100 5.13 6.97 -1.69
C THR A 100 6.53 7.10 -1.10
N VAL A 101 7.57 7.10 -1.94
CA VAL A 101 8.95 7.28 -1.49
C VAL A 101 9.15 8.69 -0.92
N LYS A 102 8.65 9.72 -1.59
CA LYS A 102 8.72 11.10 -1.10
C LYS A 102 7.99 11.29 0.22
N SER A 103 6.81 10.70 0.39
CA SER A 103 6.02 10.83 1.61
C SER A 103 6.57 10.05 2.80
N LYS A 104 7.09 8.84 2.58
CA LYS A 104 7.58 7.96 3.67
C LYS A 104 9.05 8.18 4.01
N TYR A 105 9.88 8.37 3.02
CA TYR A 105 11.33 8.41 3.19
C TYR A 105 11.94 9.77 2.82
N GLY A 106 11.22 10.61 2.07
CA GLY A 106 11.68 11.91 1.61
C GLY A 106 12.61 11.84 0.40
N SER A 107 13.64 10.98 0.42
CA SER A 107 14.60 10.84 -0.70
C SER A 107 14.95 9.37 -0.97
N ARG A 108 15.57 9.13 -2.15
CA ARG A 108 16.11 7.82 -2.53
C ARG A 108 17.22 7.36 -1.58
N GLU A 109 18.11 8.25 -1.20
CA GLU A 109 19.21 7.94 -0.29
C GLU A 109 18.72 7.50 1.08
N LYS A 110 17.72 8.20 1.64
CA LYS A 110 17.11 7.83 2.92
C LYS A 110 16.40 6.46 2.83
N LEU A 111 15.78 6.16 1.68
CA LEU A 111 15.20 4.85 1.44
C LEU A 111 16.28 3.76 1.44
N ILE A 112 17.41 3.98 0.75
CA ILE A 112 18.54 3.04 0.74
C ILE A 112 19.10 2.83 2.15
N ALA A 113 19.29 3.91 2.91
CA ALA A 113 19.77 3.85 4.29
C ALA A 113 18.79 3.08 5.20
N ALA A 114 17.48 3.29 5.04
CA ALA A 114 16.44 2.57 5.77
C ALA A 114 16.45 1.06 5.46
N ILE A 115 16.66 0.68 4.19
CA ILE A 115 16.80 -0.73 3.78
C ILE A 115 18.06 -1.34 4.39
N GLY A 116 19.20 -0.62 4.32
CA GLY A 116 20.47 -1.03 4.92
C GLY A 116 20.34 -1.29 6.43
N SER A 117 19.71 -0.37 7.15
CA SER A 117 19.46 -0.49 8.58
C SER A 117 18.54 -1.68 8.91
N ALA A 118 17.47 -1.87 8.14
CA ALA A 118 16.52 -2.98 8.35
C ALA A 118 17.16 -4.35 8.13
N GLN A 119 18.19 -4.43 7.30
CA GLN A 119 18.94 -5.66 7.03
C GLN A 119 20.24 -5.78 7.85
N ASN A 120 20.47 -4.90 8.80
CA ASN A 120 21.71 -4.80 9.60
C ASN A 120 22.97 -4.64 8.75
N LYS A 121 22.84 -4.04 7.56
CA LYS A 121 23.94 -3.79 6.60
C LYS A 121 24.15 -2.28 6.34
N GLY A 122 23.76 -1.45 7.29
CA GLY A 122 23.87 0.01 7.15
C GLY A 122 25.31 0.52 6.98
N ASN A 123 26.30 -0.24 7.44
CA ASN A 123 27.71 0.11 7.34
C ASN A 123 28.44 -0.57 6.16
N ASP A 124 27.75 -1.44 5.43
CA ASP A 124 28.29 -2.17 4.29
C ASP A 124 28.20 -1.29 3.03
N LYS A 125 29.31 -0.66 2.67
CA LYS A 125 29.39 0.26 1.52
C LYS A 125 29.08 -0.43 0.19
N ASP A 126 29.54 -1.68 0.02
CA ASP A 126 29.33 -2.44 -1.21
C ASP A 126 27.84 -2.81 -1.36
N TYR A 127 27.21 -3.14 -0.26
CA TYR A 127 25.76 -3.40 -0.25
C TYR A 127 24.95 -2.14 -0.58
N LEU A 128 25.29 -0.99 0.00
CA LEU A 128 24.63 0.28 -0.28
C LEU A 128 24.85 0.73 -1.73
N ALA A 129 26.07 0.57 -2.26
CA ALA A 129 26.38 0.85 -3.67
C ALA A 129 25.55 -0.03 -4.61
N LYS A 130 25.39 -1.32 -4.29
CA LYS A 130 24.51 -2.23 -5.04
C LYS A 130 23.05 -1.79 -4.98
N LEU A 131 22.55 -1.34 -3.84
CA LEU A 131 21.19 -0.80 -3.72
C LEU A 131 21.02 0.48 -4.58
N ALA A 132 22.04 1.32 -4.68
CA ALA A 132 22.00 2.53 -5.50
C ALA A 132 21.79 2.24 -6.99
N THR A 133 22.17 1.08 -7.50
CA THR A 133 21.91 0.69 -8.89
C THR A 133 20.49 0.18 -9.13
N TYR A 134 19.72 -0.13 -8.07
CA TYR A 134 18.38 -0.68 -8.25
C TYR A 134 17.35 0.40 -8.62
N PRO A 135 16.38 0.09 -9.48
CA PRO A 135 15.30 1.02 -9.79
C PRO A 135 14.42 1.28 -8.57
N LEU A 136 13.88 2.49 -8.47
CA LEU A 136 13.08 2.95 -7.32
C LEU A 136 11.93 2.01 -6.90
N PRO A 137 11.16 1.41 -7.83
CA PRO A 137 10.13 0.43 -7.44
C PRO A 137 10.68 -0.76 -6.68
N ARG A 138 11.84 -1.30 -7.10
CA ARG A 138 12.49 -2.43 -6.44
C ARG A 138 13.00 -2.06 -5.04
N LEU A 139 13.52 -0.85 -4.87
CA LEU A 139 13.92 -0.35 -3.56
C LEU A 139 12.72 -0.26 -2.62
N LEU A 140 11.55 0.20 -3.12
CA LEU A 140 10.34 0.27 -2.32
C LEU A 140 9.83 -1.11 -1.89
N ASP A 141 9.98 -2.14 -2.75
CA ASP A 141 9.61 -3.52 -2.42
C ASP A 141 10.52 -4.13 -1.34
N LEU A 142 11.80 -3.71 -1.29
CA LEU A 142 12.78 -4.13 -0.29
C LEU A 142 12.67 -3.33 1.02
N ALA A 143 11.97 -2.21 0.99
CA ALA A 143 11.81 -1.34 2.16
C ALA A 143 11.04 -2.01 3.29
N PRO A 144 11.43 -1.77 4.55
CA PRO A 144 10.67 -2.27 5.69
C PRO A 144 9.24 -1.73 5.61
N ARG A 145 8.28 -2.63 5.81
CA ARG A 145 6.87 -2.23 5.94
C ARG A 145 6.71 -1.54 7.30
N ALA A 146 6.49 -0.23 7.23
CA ALA A 146 6.10 0.55 8.40
C ALA A 146 4.62 0.34 8.71
#